data_b4509e0a8f21e1a037598238d4ec2e9a
#
_entry.id   b4509e0a8f21e1a037598238d4ec2e9a
#
_cell.length_a   1.000
_cell.length_b   1.000
_cell.length_c   1.000
_cell.angle_alpha   90.00
_cell.angle_beta   90.00
_cell.angle_gamma   90.00
#
_symmetry.space_group_name_H-M   'P 1'
#
loop_
_entity.id
_entity.type
_entity.pdbx_description
1 polymer ?
#
loop_
_entity_poly.entity_id
_entity_poly.type
_entity_poly.pdbx_seq_one_letter_code
_entity_poly.pdbx_strand_id
1 'polypeptide(L)'
;MRSFFAIILIVSATAAKSAQPDSIELLLSNVKIQIEATEAINDMYNFKFDRAEMQFRWIRQKHPDHPLPYYLLGLSQWWKIMPDISNTTWDDIFVDYMDTSIEKAEVLYENPENRLEASFFLAAGYAMKGRLYSERGSWVKAANAGRRALKYQRESKNMHYLSPEFLFGDALYNYYSVWIRENYPLLRPIMIPFPKGDKALGIEQLRQVARNAFYTRTEAQLFLMRILALEEHDIPAALQVSEYLHTTFPDNPYFHRFYARIIYSSGRRSQLEKVCLEIIERIDSGQTGYEANSGRYAGFFLGQYYESRRMWNNAKKYYERSVEFGEEIEAFETGYFLYSLLHLARIAESEKAYHTANEYLRRIKKYARRKRPVYKEAKTDLKRIRKKQKSAK
;
A
#
# COMPACT_ATOMS: atom_id res chain seq x y z
N MET A 1 -1.74 -18.14 -96.28
CA MET A 1 -0.77 -17.06 -96.28
C MET A 1 -0.96 -16.19 -95.04
N ARG A 2 0.11 -15.89 -94.33
CA ARG A 2 0.32 -15.00 -93.15
C ARG A 2 -0.15 -15.50 -91.77
N SER A 3 0.76 -16.16 -91.16
CA SER A 3 0.87 -16.44 -89.74
C SER A 3 0.95 -15.14 -88.91
N PHE A 4 0.20 -15.07 -87.82
CA PHE A 4 0.47 -14.08 -86.75
C PHE A 4 0.81 -14.84 -85.46
N PHE A 5 2.10 -14.80 -85.11
CA PHE A 5 2.58 -15.24 -83.77
C PHE A 5 2.23 -14.16 -82.74
N ALA A 6 1.38 -14.50 -81.80
CA ALA A 6 1.17 -13.69 -80.63
C ALA A 6 2.10 -14.18 -79.51
N ILE A 7 3.12 -13.37 -79.15
CA ILE A 7 3.98 -13.58 -77.99
C ILE A 7 3.21 -13.10 -76.78
N ILE A 8 2.80 -14.03 -75.89
CA ILE A 8 2.25 -13.72 -74.56
C ILE A 8 3.43 -13.49 -73.62
N LEU A 9 3.69 -12.22 -73.26
CA LEU A 9 4.60 -11.84 -72.18
C LEU A 9 3.92 -12.09 -70.82
N ILE A 10 4.31 -13.16 -70.12
CA ILE A 10 3.91 -13.38 -68.73
C ILE A 10 4.79 -12.47 -67.88
N VAL A 11 4.23 -11.34 -67.46
CA VAL A 11 4.82 -10.51 -66.40
C VAL A 11 4.47 -11.17 -65.08
N SER A 12 5.41 -11.91 -64.52
CA SER A 12 5.34 -12.38 -63.15
C SER A 12 5.55 -11.19 -62.23
N ALA A 13 4.42 -10.61 -61.76
CA ALA A 13 4.45 -9.67 -60.67
C ALA A 13 4.78 -10.43 -59.37
N THR A 14 6.06 -10.39 -58.99
CA THR A 14 6.45 -10.72 -57.63
C THR A 14 5.88 -9.64 -56.72
N ALA A 15 4.76 -9.95 -56.08
CA ALA A 15 4.22 -9.14 -54.99
C ALA A 15 5.28 -9.15 -53.89
N ALA A 16 6.08 -8.10 -53.81
CA ALA A 16 6.82 -7.81 -52.62
C ALA A 16 5.83 -7.67 -51.48
N LYS A 17 5.76 -8.68 -50.63
CA LYS A 17 5.09 -8.56 -49.32
C LYS A 17 5.78 -7.38 -48.64
N SER A 18 5.11 -6.22 -48.60
CA SER A 18 5.53 -5.15 -47.70
C SER A 18 5.46 -5.75 -46.30
N ALA A 19 6.60 -5.98 -45.70
CA ALA A 19 6.65 -6.22 -44.30
C ALA A 19 5.95 -5.02 -43.65
N GLN A 20 4.72 -5.23 -43.13
CA GLN A 20 4.19 -4.29 -42.15
C GLN A 20 5.29 -4.15 -41.09
N PRO A 21 5.68 -2.92 -40.70
CA PRO A 21 6.55 -2.78 -39.57
C PRO A 21 5.91 -3.56 -38.44
N ASP A 22 6.66 -4.50 -37.84
CA ASP A 22 6.22 -5.23 -36.67
C ASP A 22 5.68 -4.18 -35.71
N SER A 23 4.35 -4.21 -35.49
CA SER A 23 3.73 -3.33 -34.50
C SER A 23 4.39 -3.70 -33.20
N ILE A 24 5.19 -2.78 -32.65
CA ILE A 24 5.91 -2.99 -31.39
C ILE A 24 4.84 -3.27 -30.36
N GLU A 25 4.82 -4.53 -29.94
CA GLU A 25 3.85 -5.03 -28.99
C GLU A 25 4.25 -4.48 -27.62
N LEU A 26 3.50 -3.50 -27.11
CA LEU A 26 3.70 -2.98 -25.76
C LEU A 26 3.51 -4.14 -24.78
N LEU A 27 4.55 -4.53 -24.04
CA LEU A 27 4.45 -5.61 -23.06
C LEU A 27 3.42 -5.31 -21.97
N LEU A 28 3.23 -4.03 -21.66
CA LEU A 28 2.20 -3.58 -20.73
C LEU A 28 0.78 -3.97 -21.15
N SER A 29 0.52 -4.03 -22.47
CA SER A 29 -0.78 -4.39 -23.05
C SER A 29 -0.81 -5.80 -23.62
N ASN A 30 0.30 -6.53 -23.58
CA ASN A 30 0.40 -7.88 -24.11
C ASN A 30 -0.40 -8.87 -23.29
N VAL A 31 -1.54 -9.33 -23.83
CA VAL A 31 -2.48 -10.24 -23.15
C VAL A 31 -1.79 -11.56 -22.74
N LYS A 32 -0.86 -12.08 -23.54
CA LYS A 32 -0.15 -13.31 -23.22
C LYS A 32 0.72 -13.12 -21.96
N ILE A 33 1.48 -12.03 -21.89
CA ILE A 33 2.29 -11.71 -20.70
C ILE A 33 1.39 -11.44 -19.48
N GLN A 34 0.25 -10.76 -19.67
CA GLN A 34 -0.73 -10.56 -18.60
C GLN A 34 -1.26 -11.89 -18.05
N ILE A 35 -1.61 -12.84 -18.93
CA ILE A 35 -2.06 -14.17 -18.51
C ILE A 35 -0.93 -14.89 -17.74
N GLU A 36 0.30 -14.89 -18.27
CA GLU A 36 1.46 -15.50 -17.63
C GLU A 36 1.78 -14.86 -16.26
N ALA A 37 1.57 -13.56 -16.10
CA ALA A 37 1.81 -12.83 -14.85
C ALA A 37 0.65 -12.92 -13.84
N THR A 38 -0.56 -13.33 -14.23
CA THR A 38 -1.76 -13.26 -13.40
C THR A 38 -1.59 -14.01 -12.08
N GLU A 39 -1.16 -15.27 -12.14
CA GLU A 39 -1.00 -16.09 -10.93
C GLU A 39 0.12 -15.53 -10.05
N ALA A 40 1.23 -15.11 -10.64
CA ALA A 40 2.35 -14.53 -9.92
C ALA A 40 1.99 -13.23 -9.19
N ILE A 41 1.22 -12.35 -9.83
CA ILE A 41 0.74 -11.12 -9.20
C ILE A 41 -0.21 -11.44 -8.03
N ASN A 42 -1.11 -12.40 -8.20
CA ASN A 42 -2.00 -12.85 -7.14
C ASN A 42 -1.22 -13.49 -5.98
N ASP A 43 -0.22 -14.32 -6.28
CA ASP A 43 0.65 -14.92 -5.27
C ASP A 43 1.46 -13.86 -4.51
N MET A 44 1.99 -12.85 -5.19
CA MET A 44 2.69 -11.72 -4.56
C MET A 44 1.78 -10.99 -3.56
N TYR A 45 0.56 -10.64 -3.96
CA TYR A 45 -0.40 -9.99 -3.06
C TYR A 45 -0.90 -10.93 -1.95
N ASN A 46 -0.84 -12.25 -2.12
CA ASN A 46 -1.10 -13.25 -1.08
C ASN A 46 0.15 -13.68 -0.29
N PHE A 47 1.25 -12.92 -0.38
CA PHE A 47 2.48 -13.17 0.39
C PHE A 47 3.17 -14.51 0.09
N LYS A 48 2.90 -15.11 -1.08
CA LYS A 48 3.57 -16.31 -1.60
C LYS A 48 4.75 -15.89 -2.49
N PHE A 49 5.67 -15.13 -1.92
CA PHE A 49 6.73 -14.43 -2.65
C PHE A 49 7.64 -15.35 -3.46
N ASP A 50 7.98 -16.53 -2.94
CA ASP A 50 8.87 -17.47 -3.64
C ASP A 50 8.26 -17.90 -4.99
N ARG A 51 6.96 -18.21 -5.00
CA ARG A 51 6.23 -18.58 -6.22
C ARG A 51 6.11 -17.41 -7.18
N ALA A 52 5.73 -16.25 -6.68
CA ALA A 52 5.60 -15.03 -7.47
C ALA A 52 6.93 -14.63 -8.13
N GLU A 53 8.00 -14.56 -7.34
CA GLU A 53 9.31 -14.14 -7.84
C GLU A 53 9.94 -15.17 -8.79
N MET A 54 9.68 -16.47 -8.61
CA MET A 54 10.10 -17.50 -9.57
C MET A 54 9.51 -17.20 -10.96
N GLN A 55 8.22 -16.89 -11.03
CA GLN A 55 7.54 -16.56 -12.28
C GLN A 55 7.99 -15.20 -12.85
N PHE A 56 8.22 -14.19 -12.01
CA PHE A 56 8.76 -12.89 -12.46
C PHE A 56 10.18 -13.03 -13.02
N ARG A 57 11.04 -13.89 -12.44
CA ARG A 57 12.36 -14.23 -12.98
C ARG A 57 12.26 -14.95 -14.31
N TRP A 58 11.26 -15.80 -14.51
CA TRP A 58 11.01 -16.45 -15.79
C TRP A 58 10.60 -15.42 -16.88
N ILE A 59 9.71 -14.47 -16.56
CA ILE A 59 9.40 -13.35 -17.46
C ILE A 59 10.67 -12.55 -17.78
N ARG A 60 11.54 -12.31 -16.80
CA ARG A 60 12.83 -11.65 -17.00
C ARG A 60 13.74 -12.40 -17.97
N GLN A 61 13.79 -13.72 -17.92
CA GLN A 61 14.57 -14.52 -18.86
C GLN A 61 14.08 -14.37 -20.30
N LYS A 62 12.78 -14.22 -20.51
CA LYS A 62 12.18 -14.00 -21.83
C LYS A 62 12.35 -12.56 -22.32
N HIS A 63 12.30 -11.61 -21.43
CA HIS A 63 12.35 -10.17 -21.73
C HIS A 63 13.40 -9.45 -20.87
N PRO A 64 14.72 -9.80 -21.03
CA PRO A 64 15.78 -9.30 -20.16
C PRO A 64 16.04 -7.81 -20.29
N ASP A 65 15.68 -7.21 -21.42
CA ASP A 65 15.88 -5.80 -21.70
C ASP A 65 14.65 -4.93 -21.45
N HIS A 66 13.52 -5.55 -21.04
CA HIS A 66 12.30 -4.82 -20.74
C HIS A 66 12.19 -4.47 -19.25
N PRO A 67 11.71 -3.25 -18.89
CA PRO A 67 11.60 -2.81 -17.48
C PRO A 67 10.60 -3.62 -16.64
N LEU A 68 9.54 -4.17 -17.23
CA LEU A 68 8.43 -4.83 -16.54
C LEU A 68 8.85 -5.89 -15.50
N PRO A 69 9.68 -6.91 -15.85
CA PRO A 69 10.01 -7.96 -14.88
C PRO A 69 10.82 -7.43 -13.69
N TYR A 70 11.65 -6.44 -13.88
CA TYR A 70 12.41 -5.80 -12.80
C TYR A 70 11.49 -4.97 -11.91
N TYR A 71 10.53 -4.25 -12.50
CA TYR A 71 9.51 -3.54 -11.76
C TYR A 71 8.67 -4.47 -10.88
N LEU A 72 8.23 -5.62 -11.42
CA LEU A 72 7.45 -6.62 -10.68
C LEU A 72 8.26 -7.24 -9.53
N LEU A 73 9.55 -7.55 -9.75
CA LEU A 73 10.45 -8.02 -8.69
C LEU A 73 10.65 -6.97 -7.60
N GLY A 74 10.80 -5.70 -7.97
CA GLY A 74 10.87 -4.60 -7.02
C GLY A 74 9.54 -4.39 -6.27
N LEU A 75 8.40 -4.51 -6.95
CA LEU A 75 7.08 -4.45 -6.30
C LEU A 75 6.89 -5.58 -5.28
N SER A 76 7.43 -6.78 -5.57
CA SER A 76 7.47 -7.89 -4.61
C SER A 76 8.25 -7.50 -3.33
N GLN A 77 9.41 -6.87 -3.45
CA GLN A 77 10.17 -6.39 -2.28
C GLN A 77 9.42 -5.30 -1.52
N TRP A 78 8.74 -4.40 -2.23
CA TRP A 78 7.87 -3.40 -1.60
C TRP A 78 6.79 -4.04 -0.72
N TRP A 79 6.15 -5.11 -1.20
CA TRP A 79 5.12 -5.81 -0.42
C TRP A 79 5.68 -6.57 0.79
N LYS A 80 6.98 -6.92 0.80
CA LYS A 80 7.67 -7.42 2.01
C LYS A 80 7.91 -6.31 3.05
N ILE A 81 8.07 -5.05 2.61
CA ILE A 81 8.21 -3.88 3.49
C ILE A 81 6.87 -3.46 4.10
N MET A 82 5.77 -3.60 3.37
CA MET A 82 4.45 -3.03 3.73
C MET A 82 3.86 -3.47 5.08
N PRO A 83 4.04 -4.71 5.58
CA PRO A 83 3.53 -5.11 6.90
C PRO A 83 4.14 -4.31 8.04
N ASP A 84 5.44 -4.10 8.00
CA ASP A 84 6.17 -3.25 8.92
C ASP A 84 7.10 -2.28 8.18
N ILE A 85 6.59 -1.08 7.96
CA ILE A 85 7.32 -0.03 7.23
C ILE A 85 8.60 0.43 7.95
N SER A 86 8.79 0.11 9.24
CA SER A 86 10.01 0.43 9.98
C SER A 86 11.15 -0.55 9.67
N ASN A 87 10.83 -1.74 9.18
CA ASN A 87 11.82 -2.74 8.77
C ASN A 87 12.50 -2.31 7.45
N THR A 88 13.82 -2.22 7.48
CA THR A 88 14.65 -1.76 6.34
C THR A 88 15.33 -2.91 5.58
N THR A 89 15.09 -4.15 5.99
CA THR A 89 15.79 -5.34 5.43
C THR A 89 15.69 -5.46 3.91
N TRP A 90 14.60 -5.02 3.34
CA TRP A 90 14.31 -5.16 1.91
C TRP A 90 14.61 -3.90 1.09
N ASP A 91 15.07 -2.81 1.73
CA ASP A 91 15.23 -1.51 1.09
C ASP A 91 16.24 -1.53 -0.07
N ASP A 92 17.43 -2.08 0.17
CA ASP A 92 18.50 -2.09 -0.84
C ASP A 92 18.08 -2.94 -2.05
N ILE A 93 17.53 -4.13 -1.82
CA ILE A 93 17.07 -5.01 -2.91
C ILE A 93 15.92 -4.35 -3.69
N PHE A 94 15.01 -3.68 -3.00
CA PHE A 94 13.94 -2.91 -3.63
C PHE A 94 14.51 -1.80 -4.52
N VAL A 95 15.47 -1.01 -4.01
CA VAL A 95 16.10 0.09 -4.75
C VAL A 95 16.83 -0.44 -5.99
N ASP A 96 17.58 -1.54 -5.86
CA ASP A 96 18.32 -2.16 -6.97
C ASP A 96 17.38 -2.61 -8.10
N TYR A 97 16.25 -3.24 -7.78
CA TYR A 97 15.26 -3.62 -8.80
C TYR A 97 14.60 -2.40 -9.45
N MET A 98 14.30 -1.36 -8.68
CA MET A 98 13.71 -0.13 -9.23
C MET A 98 14.74 0.62 -10.10
N ASP A 99 16.01 0.66 -9.71
CA ASP A 99 17.07 1.27 -10.51
C ASP A 99 17.29 0.51 -11.83
N THR A 100 17.36 -0.82 -11.78
CA THR A 100 17.45 -1.64 -13.00
C THR A 100 16.22 -1.42 -13.91
N SER A 101 15.02 -1.37 -13.34
CA SER A 101 13.81 -1.08 -14.12
C SER A 101 13.87 0.29 -14.78
N ILE A 102 14.36 1.31 -14.07
CA ILE A 102 14.54 2.67 -14.59
C ILE A 102 15.58 2.67 -15.71
N GLU A 103 16.75 2.05 -15.53
CA GLU A 103 17.80 1.94 -16.56
C GLU A 103 17.29 1.30 -17.85
N LYS A 104 16.58 0.17 -17.74
CA LYS A 104 15.97 -0.48 -18.90
C LYS A 104 14.91 0.40 -19.55
N ALA A 105 14.11 1.13 -18.76
CA ALA A 105 13.11 2.05 -19.29
C ALA A 105 13.77 3.28 -19.96
N GLU A 106 14.92 3.77 -19.48
CA GLU A 106 15.67 4.86 -20.14
C GLU A 106 16.17 4.44 -21.52
N VAL A 107 16.69 3.22 -21.66
CA VAL A 107 17.06 2.66 -22.97
C VAL A 107 15.84 2.52 -23.89
N LEU A 108 14.74 1.99 -23.36
CA LEU A 108 13.50 1.82 -24.12
C LEU A 108 12.93 3.18 -24.58
N TYR A 109 13.11 4.23 -23.78
CA TYR A 109 12.63 5.59 -24.04
C TYR A 109 13.33 6.26 -25.25
N GLU A 110 14.52 5.85 -25.63
CA GLU A 110 15.24 6.39 -26.79
C GLU A 110 14.51 6.05 -28.11
N ASN A 111 13.78 4.93 -28.15
CA ASN A 111 12.96 4.59 -29.29
C ASN A 111 11.60 5.32 -29.22
N PRO A 112 11.26 6.20 -30.20
CA PRO A 112 10.01 6.95 -30.23
C PRO A 112 8.75 6.07 -30.11
N GLU A 113 8.77 4.87 -30.69
CA GLU A 113 7.62 3.95 -30.70
C GLU A 113 7.33 3.35 -29.31
N ASN A 114 8.38 3.18 -28.49
CA ASN A 114 8.28 2.62 -27.13
C ASN A 114 8.22 3.71 -26.04
N ARG A 115 8.37 4.97 -26.43
CA ARG A 115 8.51 6.09 -25.49
C ARG A 115 7.37 6.17 -24.48
N LEU A 116 6.16 5.85 -24.89
CA LEU A 116 5.00 5.91 -24.01
C LEU A 116 5.05 4.84 -22.91
N GLU A 117 5.36 3.59 -23.28
CA GLU A 117 5.53 2.50 -22.31
C GLU A 117 6.71 2.75 -21.38
N ALA A 118 7.81 3.21 -21.94
CA ALA A 118 9.00 3.60 -21.18
C ALA A 118 8.67 4.70 -20.16
N SER A 119 7.88 5.72 -20.56
CA SER A 119 7.44 6.81 -19.67
C SER A 119 6.62 6.27 -18.49
N PHE A 120 5.78 5.26 -18.71
CA PHE A 120 5.04 4.61 -17.62
C PHE A 120 5.99 4.00 -16.58
N PHE A 121 6.97 3.19 -17.01
CA PHE A 121 7.92 2.55 -16.10
C PHE A 121 8.86 3.55 -15.43
N LEU A 122 9.29 4.58 -16.13
CA LEU A 122 10.07 5.68 -15.54
C LEU A 122 9.27 6.42 -14.47
N ALA A 123 8.01 6.76 -14.75
CA ALA A 123 7.14 7.40 -13.77
C ALA A 123 6.91 6.51 -12.55
N ALA A 124 6.58 5.23 -12.77
CA ALA A 124 6.29 4.26 -11.72
C ALA A 124 7.55 3.96 -10.87
N GLY A 125 8.70 3.70 -11.48
CA GLY A 125 9.96 3.42 -10.78
C GLY A 125 10.42 4.59 -9.90
N TYR A 126 10.42 5.81 -10.44
CA TYR A 126 10.74 6.99 -9.65
C TYR A 126 9.72 7.28 -8.56
N ALA A 127 8.41 7.06 -8.80
CA ALA A 127 7.37 7.25 -7.78
C ALA A 127 7.56 6.26 -6.61
N MET A 128 7.85 4.99 -6.91
CA MET A 128 8.11 3.96 -5.90
C MET A 128 9.36 4.25 -5.07
N LYS A 129 10.47 4.67 -5.69
CA LYS A 129 11.67 5.14 -4.96
C LYS A 129 11.36 6.36 -4.11
N GLY A 130 10.61 7.33 -4.65
CA GLY A 130 10.17 8.51 -3.91
C GLY A 130 9.36 8.16 -2.66
N ARG A 131 8.49 7.16 -2.76
CA ARG A 131 7.70 6.63 -1.66
C ARG A 131 8.60 6.04 -0.57
N LEU A 132 9.53 5.15 -0.91
CA LEU A 132 10.48 4.58 0.06
C LEU A 132 11.31 5.68 0.73
N TYR A 133 11.88 6.61 -0.04
CA TYR A 133 12.68 7.71 0.52
C TYR A 133 11.88 8.60 1.47
N SER A 134 10.59 8.81 1.19
CA SER A 134 9.69 9.54 2.08
C SER A 134 9.47 8.79 3.41
N GLU A 135 9.24 7.48 3.36
CA GLU A 135 9.09 6.63 4.56
C GLU A 135 10.38 6.59 5.40
N ARG A 136 11.55 6.73 4.76
CA ARG A 136 12.86 6.80 5.44
C ARG A 136 13.28 8.22 5.84
N GLY A 137 12.40 9.22 5.71
CA GLY A 137 12.69 10.62 6.03
C GLY A 137 13.74 11.29 5.13
N SER A 138 14.11 10.67 4.02
CA SER A 138 15.08 11.20 3.04
C SER A 138 14.41 12.19 2.08
N TRP A 139 13.91 13.29 2.61
CA TRP A 139 13.04 14.25 1.92
C TRP A 139 13.61 14.81 0.61
N VAL A 140 14.91 15.06 0.54
CA VAL A 140 15.58 15.56 -0.68
C VAL A 140 15.55 14.50 -1.77
N LYS A 141 15.88 13.24 -1.43
CA LYS A 141 15.80 12.12 -2.39
C LYS A 141 14.36 11.89 -2.82
N ALA A 142 13.40 11.94 -1.91
CA ALA A 142 11.98 11.78 -2.20
C ALA A 142 11.47 12.88 -3.15
N ALA A 143 11.84 14.14 -2.92
CA ALA A 143 11.45 15.27 -3.78
C ALA A 143 12.05 15.18 -5.18
N ASN A 144 13.32 14.76 -5.31
CA ASN A 144 13.98 14.57 -6.60
C ASN A 144 13.34 13.42 -7.39
N ALA A 145 13.07 12.29 -6.75
CA ALA A 145 12.38 11.16 -7.36
C ALA A 145 10.96 11.55 -7.79
N GLY A 146 10.20 12.24 -6.95
CA GLY A 146 8.87 12.75 -7.28
C GLY A 146 8.86 13.69 -8.48
N ARG A 147 9.87 14.59 -8.60
CA ARG A 147 9.99 15.47 -9.76
C ARG A 147 10.23 14.69 -11.06
N ARG A 148 11.08 13.67 -11.02
CA ARG A 148 11.32 12.79 -12.18
C ARG A 148 10.08 11.99 -12.53
N ALA A 149 9.39 11.42 -11.56
CA ALA A 149 8.13 10.70 -11.77
C ALA A 149 7.09 11.60 -12.47
N LEU A 150 6.92 12.83 -12.00
CA LEU A 150 5.98 13.79 -12.60
C LEU A 150 6.38 14.23 -14.01
N LYS A 151 7.69 14.29 -14.33
CA LYS A 151 8.14 14.57 -15.70
C LYS A 151 7.60 13.52 -16.66
N TYR A 152 7.81 12.25 -16.38
CA TYR A 152 7.43 11.14 -17.26
C TYR A 152 5.92 10.86 -17.24
N GLN A 153 5.26 11.03 -16.10
CA GLN A 153 3.80 10.93 -16.01
C GLN A 153 3.08 11.93 -16.95
N ARG A 154 3.65 13.14 -17.16
CA ARG A 154 3.08 14.12 -18.09
C ARG A 154 3.14 13.68 -19.55
N GLU A 155 4.10 12.85 -19.93
CA GLU A 155 4.23 12.33 -21.29
C GLU A 155 3.18 11.27 -21.60
N SER A 156 2.73 10.52 -20.58
CA SER A 156 1.65 9.53 -20.71
C SER A 156 0.27 10.08 -20.34
N LYS A 157 0.16 11.38 -20.07
CA LYS A 157 -1.09 12.01 -19.69
C LYS A 157 -2.15 11.87 -20.79
N ASN A 158 -3.37 11.49 -20.39
CA ASN A 158 -4.52 11.27 -21.27
C ASN A 158 -4.36 10.10 -22.29
N MET A 159 -3.35 9.24 -22.12
CA MET A 159 -3.13 8.07 -22.98
C MET A 159 -3.84 6.80 -22.52
N HIS A 160 -4.80 6.93 -21.61
CA HIS A 160 -5.56 5.81 -21.02
C HIS A 160 -6.40 5.03 -22.04
N TYR A 161 -6.65 5.59 -23.23
CA TYR A 161 -7.29 4.88 -24.34
C TYR A 161 -6.40 3.76 -24.94
N LEU A 162 -5.07 3.83 -24.75
CA LEU A 162 -4.12 2.80 -25.16
C LEU A 162 -3.98 1.71 -24.10
N SER A 163 -3.98 2.09 -22.84
CA SER A 163 -3.98 1.15 -21.71
C SER A 163 -4.54 1.82 -20.46
N PRO A 164 -5.43 1.15 -19.70
CA PRO A 164 -5.93 1.66 -18.42
C PRO A 164 -4.83 1.94 -17.38
N GLU A 165 -3.65 1.35 -17.55
CA GLU A 165 -2.50 1.54 -16.65
C GLU A 165 -2.06 3.00 -16.58
N PHE A 166 -2.12 3.73 -17.71
CA PHE A 166 -1.72 5.14 -17.75
C PHE A 166 -2.62 6.05 -16.90
N LEU A 167 -3.87 5.67 -16.70
CA LEU A 167 -4.80 6.45 -15.88
C LEU A 167 -4.42 6.48 -14.40
N PHE A 168 -3.64 5.48 -13.93
CA PHE A 168 -3.24 5.40 -12.52
C PHE A 168 -2.39 6.60 -12.08
N GLY A 169 -1.43 7.01 -12.89
CA GLY A 169 -0.61 8.20 -12.65
C GLY A 169 -1.45 9.49 -12.63
N ASP A 170 -2.37 9.64 -13.58
CA ASP A 170 -3.28 10.78 -13.65
C ASP A 170 -4.19 10.84 -12.40
N ALA A 171 -4.73 9.71 -11.98
CA ALA A 171 -5.59 9.59 -10.81
C ALA A 171 -4.88 10.03 -9.52
N LEU A 172 -3.67 9.51 -9.29
CA LEU A 172 -2.86 9.88 -8.12
C LEU A 172 -2.48 11.36 -8.15
N TYR A 173 -2.10 11.88 -9.33
CA TYR A 173 -1.79 13.29 -9.48
C TYR A 173 -3.00 14.17 -9.16
N ASN A 174 -4.17 13.87 -9.73
CA ASN A 174 -5.38 14.65 -9.51
C ASN A 174 -5.75 14.70 -8.04
N TYR A 175 -5.66 13.60 -7.31
CA TYR A 175 -5.97 13.58 -5.89
C TYR A 175 -4.88 14.27 -5.05
N TYR A 176 -3.64 13.80 -5.13
CA TYR A 176 -2.58 14.23 -4.21
C TYR A 176 -2.05 15.63 -4.47
N SER A 177 -2.15 16.16 -5.69
CA SER A 177 -1.76 17.55 -5.96
C SER A 177 -2.63 18.58 -5.21
N VAL A 178 -3.88 18.24 -4.92
CA VAL A 178 -4.78 19.05 -4.08
C VAL A 178 -4.54 18.75 -2.61
N TRP A 179 -4.55 17.46 -2.24
CA TRP A 179 -4.39 17.00 -0.86
C TRP A 179 -3.10 17.53 -0.20
N ILE A 180 -1.95 17.49 -0.91
CA ILE A 180 -0.68 18.02 -0.40
C ILE A 180 -0.79 19.51 -0.10
N ARG A 181 -1.42 20.30 -0.98
CA ARG A 181 -1.59 21.73 -0.76
C ARG A 181 -2.46 22.06 0.44
N GLU A 182 -3.45 21.21 0.72
CA GLU A 182 -4.36 21.38 1.86
C GLU A 182 -3.69 21.00 3.17
N ASN A 183 -2.98 19.86 3.21
CA ASN A 183 -2.46 19.27 4.44
C ASN A 183 -1.02 19.70 4.77
N TYR A 184 -0.23 20.16 3.78
CA TYR A 184 1.15 20.58 3.95
C TYR A 184 1.38 22.01 3.45
N PRO A 185 0.96 23.05 4.20
CA PRO A 185 1.10 24.46 3.77
C PRO A 185 2.52 24.87 3.39
N LEU A 186 3.52 24.31 4.06
CA LEU A 186 4.94 24.56 3.79
C LEU A 186 5.40 24.07 2.41
N LEU A 187 4.70 23.11 1.80
CA LEU A 187 5.01 22.61 0.46
C LEU A 187 4.30 23.40 -0.65
N ARG A 188 3.39 24.33 -0.32
CA ARG A 188 2.66 25.13 -1.32
C ARG A 188 3.57 25.87 -2.31
N PRO A 189 4.67 26.52 -1.88
CA PRO A 189 5.57 27.18 -2.83
C PRO A 189 6.19 26.22 -3.85
N ILE A 190 6.52 25.00 -3.42
CA ILE A 190 7.08 23.95 -4.30
C ILE A 190 6.03 23.46 -5.30
N MET A 191 4.75 23.52 -4.93
CA MET A 191 3.65 23.08 -5.76
C MET A 191 3.16 24.12 -6.78
N ILE A 192 3.64 25.38 -6.73
CA ILE A 192 3.21 26.46 -7.64
C ILE A 192 3.38 26.08 -9.13
N PRO A 193 4.52 25.48 -9.58
CA PRO A 193 4.73 25.15 -10.98
C PRO A 193 3.84 24.01 -11.51
N PHE A 194 3.13 23.32 -10.62
CA PHE A 194 2.32 22.17 -10.97
C PHE A 194 0.85 22.58 -11.08
N PRO A 195 0.12 22.20 -12.14
CA PRO A 195 -1.32 22.43 -12.24
C PRO A 195 -2.06 21.86 -11.02
N LYS A 196 -3.14 22.52 -10.63
CA LYS A 196 -4.01 22.00 -9.58
C LYS A 196 -4.85 20.86 -10.18
N GLY A 197 -4.85 19.70 -9.51
CA GLY A 197 -5.73 18.56 -9.85
C GLY A 197 -7.15 18.75 -9.33
N ASP A 198 -7.90 17.67 -9.37
CA ASP A 198 -9.27 17.56 -8.86
C ASP A 198 -9.39 16.24 -8.06
N LYS A 199 -9.72 16.32 -6.77
CA LYS A 199 -9.84 15.16 -5.88
C LYS A 199 -10.96 14.21 -6.32
N ALA A 200 -12.12 14.76 -6.72
CA ALA A 200 -13.26 13.95 -7.12
C ALA A 200 -12.95 13.19 -8.41
N LEU A 201 -12.33 13.86 -9.39
CA LEU A 201 -11.84 13.23 -10.61
C LEU A 201 -10.79 12.15 -10.29
N GLY A 202 -9.84 12.43 -9.39
CA GLY A 202 -8.81 11.47 -8.99
C GLY A 202 -9.40 10.20 -8.37
N ILE A 203 -10.40 10.31 -7.51
CA ILE A 203 -11.12 9.16 -6.93
C ILE A 203 -11.86 8.37 -8.01
N GLU A 204 -12.55 9.05 -8.94
CA GLU A 204 -13.27 8.38 -10.03
C GLU A 204 -12.30 7.66 -10.97
N GLN A 205 -11.19 8.29 -11.33
CA GLN A 205 -10.13 7.66 -12.12
C GLN A 205 -9.53 6.43 -11.41
N LEU A 206 -9.29 6.50 -10.09
CA LEU A 206 -8.85 5.34 -9.32
C LEU A 206 -9.88 4.19 -9.38
N ARG A 207 -11.17 4.50 -9.35
CA ARG A 207 -12.23 3.49 -9.52
C ARG A 207 -12.19 2.85 -10.90
N GLN A 208 -11.92 3.62 -11.94
CA GLN A 208 -11.78 3.11 -13.31
C GLN A 208 -10.56 2.19 -13.44
N VAL A 209 -9.40 2.60 -12.88
CA VAL A 209 -8.19 1.78 -12.85
C VAL A 209 -8.43 0.48 -12.06
N ALA A 210 -9.07 0.56 -10.91
CA ALA A 210 -9.40 -0.58 -10.06
C ALA A 210 -10.30 -1.63 -10.77
N ARG A 211 -11.05 -1.23 -11.78
CA ARG A 211 -11.91 -2.13 -12.58
C ARG A 211 -11.22 -2.66 -13.83
N ASN A 212 -10.46 -1.81 -14.51
CA ASN A 212 -10.07 -2.04 -15.92
C ASN A 212 -8.56 -2.33 -16.08
N ALA A 213 -7.70 -1.88 -15.16
CA ALA A 213 -6.26 -2.11 -15.27
C ALA A 213 -5.91 -3.55 -14.87
N PHE A 214 -4.75 -4.01 -15.30
CA PHE A 214 -4.21 -5.31 -14.95
C PHE A 214 -3.14 -5.18 -13.84
N TYR A 215 -2.03 -4.50 -14.13
CA TYR A 215 -0.90 -4.38 -13.20
C TYR A 215 -1.18 -3.42 -12.05
N THR A 216 -1.85 -2.30 -12.30
CA THR A 216 -2.11 -1.25 -11.30
C THR A 216 -3.45 -1.41 -10.57
N ARG A 217 -4.26 -2.41 -10.91
CA ARG A 217 -5.59 -2.66 -10.32
C ARG A 217 -5.55 -2.69 -8.79
N THR A 218 -4.74 -3.56 -8.23
CA THR A 218 -4.68 -3.78 -6.78
C THR A 218 -4.08 -2.57 -6.06
N GLU A 219 -3.08 -1.91 -6.67
CA GLU A 219 -2.55 -0.65 -6.13
C GLU A 219 -3.61 0.45 -6.13
N ALA A 220 -4.41 0.58 -7.19
CA ALA A 220 -5.52 1.53 -7.23
C ALA A 220 -6.56 1.25 -6.12
N GLN A 221 -6.89 -0.01 -5.88
CA GLN A 221 -7.77 -0.42 -4.79
C GLN A 221 -7.15 -0.10 -3.42
N LEU A 222 -5.85 -0.32 -3.23
CA LEU A 222 -5.13 0.06 -2.02
C LEU A 222 -5.21 1.58 -1.77
N PHE A 223 -4.95 2.39 -2.80
CA PHE A 223 -5.05 3.85 -2.67
C PHE A 223 -6.48 4.29 -2.41
N LEU A 224 -7.48 3.74 -3.10
CA LEU A 224 -8.90 4.00 -2.83
C LEU A 224 -9.27 3.68 -1.38
N MET A 225 -8.93 2.49 -0.90
CA MET A 225 -9.20 2.09 0.48
C MET A 225 -8.62 3.09 1.48
N ARG A 226 -7.37 3.52 1.26
CA ARG A 226 -6.69 4.48 2.15
C ARG A 226 -7.32 5.86 2.09
N ILE A 227 -7.55 6.38 0.88
CA ILE A 227 -8.14 7.70 0.66
C ILE A 227 -9.52 7.76 1.29
N LEU A 228 -10.39 6.82 0.98
CA LEU A 228 -11.76 6.79 1.49
C LEU A 228 -11.81 6.64 3.01
N ALA A 229 -10.94 5.79 3.59
CA ALA A 229 -10.96 5.54 5.03
C ALA A 229 -10.30 6.65 5.86
N LEU A 230 -9.20 7.24 5.37
CA LEU A 230 -8.32 8.10 6.18
C LEU A 230 -8.48 9.59 5.89
N GLU A 231 -8.79 9.93 4.64
CA GLU A 231 -8.80 11.31 4.18
C GLU A 231 -10.22 11.83 3.95
N GLU A 232 -11.04 11.06 3.24
CA GLU A 232 -12.41 11.45 2.92
C GLU A 232 -13.43 10.99 3.97
N HIS A 233 -13.02 10.10 4.88
CA HIS A 233 -13.86 9.53 5.94
C HIS A 233 -15.15 8.85 5.44
N ASP A 234 -15.16 8.39 4.19
CA ASP A 234 -16.23 7.58 3.61
C ASP A 234 -16.06 6.12 4.01
N ILE A 235 -16.41 5.82 5.26
CA ILE A 235 -16.26 4.47 5.83
C ILE A 235 -17.09 3.42 5.07
N PRO A 236 -18.34 3.68 4.63
CA PRO A 236 -19.08 2.70 3.82
C PRO A 236 -18.37 2.31 2.52
N ALA A 237 -17.89 3.25 1.75
CA ALA A 237 -17.15 2.96 0.51
C ALA A 237 -15.79 2.30 0.79
N ALA A 238 -15.06 2.76 1.82
CA ALA A 238 -13.81 2.14 2.26
C ALA A 238 -14.02 0.68 2.67
N LEU A 239 -15.14 0.36 3.32
CA LEU A 239 -15.45 -1.00 3.74
C LEU A 239 -15.61 -1.94 2.53
N GLN A 240 -16.34 -1.52 1.48
CA GLN A 240 -16.50 -2.32 0.28
C GLN A 240 -15.14 -2.67 -0.37
N VAL A 241 -14.25 -1.68 -0.49
CA VAL A 241 -12.93 -1.90 -1.10
C VAL A 241 -12.06 -2.78 -0.20
N SER A 242 -12.08 -2.56 1.11
CA SER A 242 -11.25 -3.35 2.05
C SER A 242 -11.73 -4.79 2.18
N GLU A 243 -13.04 -5.03 2.13
CA GLU A 243 -13.63 -6.36 2.12
C GLU A 243 -13.23 -7.12 0.84
N TYR A 244 -13.31 -6.46 -0.32
CA TYR A 244 -12.84 -7.03 -1.57
C TYR A 244 -11.36 -7.41 -1.50
N LEU A 245 -10.48 -6.50 -1.06
CA LEU A 245 -9.05 -6.76 -0.95
C LEU A 245 -8.73 -7.91 0.02
N HIS A 246 -9.40 -7.95 1.18
CA HIS A 246 -9.21 -9.01 2.16
C HIS A 246 -9.71 -10.37 1.66
N THR A 247 -10.85 -10.41 0.95
CA THR A 247 -11.41 -11.67 0.43
C THR A 247 -10.65 -12.18 -0.79
N THR A 248 -10.14 -11.28 -1.63
CA THR A 248 -9.34 -11.65 -2.81
C THR A 248 -7.92 -12.08 -2.43
N PHE A 249 -7.33 -11.43 -1.43
CA PHE A 249 -5.98 -11.68 -0.95
C PHE A 249 -5.99 -12.02 0.56
N PRO A 250 -6.54 -13.18 0.95
CA PRO A 250 -6.77 -13.53 2.36
C PRO A 250 -5.49 -13.67 3.18
N ASP A 251 -4.36 -13.96 2.55
CA ASP A 251 -3.08 -14.10 3.23
C ASP A 251 -2.28 -12.79 3.34
N ASN A 252 -2.85 -11.67 2.87
CA ASN A 252 -2.20 -10.36 2.95
C ASN A 252 -2.42 -9.70 4.32
N PRO A 253 -1.38 -9.58 5.16
CA PRO A 253 -1.51 -9.03 6.52
C PRO A 253 -1.86 -7.55 6.52
N TYR A 254 -1.42 -6.79 5.51
CA TYR A 254 -1.73 -5.37 5.41
C TYR A 254 -3.21 -5.13 5.11
N PHE A 255 -3.78 -5.88 4.14
CA PHE A 255 -5.21 -5.79 3.82
C PHE A 255 -6.06 -6.29 4.98
N HIS A 256 -5.68 -7.39 5.63
CA HIS A 256 -6.36 -7.92 6.79
C HIS A 256 -6.41 -6.92 7.95
N ARG A 257 -5.27 -6.32 8.30
CA ARG A 257 -5.19 -5.28 9.33
C ARG A 257 -6.03 -4.05 8.99
N PHE A 258 -6.00 -3.61 7.72
CA PHE A 258 -6.78 -2.45 7.27
C PHE A 258 -8.28 -2.74 7.31
N TYR A 259 -8.70 -3.93 6.91
CA TYR A 259 -10.09 -4.39 7.01
C TYR A 259 -10.56 -4.40 8.46
N ALA A 260 -9.78 -4.98 9.39
CA ALA A 260 -10.08 -4.94 10.83
C ALA A 260 -10.26 -3.50 11.34
N ARG A 261 -9.39 -2.56 10.93
CA ARG A 261 -9.48 -1.15 11.29
C ARG A 261 -10.77 -0.49 10.76
N ILE A 262 -11.16 -0.79 9.53
CA ILE A 262 -12.36 -0.21 8.92
C ILE A 262 -13.62 -0.81 9.55
N ILE A 263 -13.65 -2.12 9.82
CA ILE A 263 -14.73 -2.76 10.59
C ILE A 263 -14.87 -2.10 11.97
N TYR A 264 -13.77 -1.87 12.68
CA TYR A 264 -13.80 -1.18 13.96
C TYR A 264 -14.43 0.23 13.84
N SER A 265 -14.00 1.00 12.83
CA SER A 265 -14.52 2.35 12.57
C SER A 265 -15.98 2.36 12.12
N SER A 266 -16.44 1.32 11.43
CA SER A 266 -17.85 1.17 10.99
C SER A 266 -18.81 0.73 12.10
N GLY A 267 -18.28 0.34 13.26
CA GLY A 267 -19.09 -0.18 14.37
C GLY A 267 -19.63 -1.60 14.16
N ARG A 268 -19.21 -2.35 13.16
CA ARG A 268 -19.63 -3.75 12.86
C ARG A 268 -18.99 -4.74 13.83
N ARG A 269 -19.40 -4.68 15.11
CA ARG A 269 -18.78 -5.43 16.22
C ARG A 269 -18.82 -6.95 16.06
N SER A 270 -19.85 -7.50 15.42
CA SER A 270 -19.99 -8.96 15.24
C SER A 270 -18.90 -9.57 14.33
N GLN A 271 -18.43 -8.81 13.33
CA GLN A 271 -17.36 -9.24 12.44
C GLN A 271 -15.97 -8.98 13.04
N LEU A 272 -15.85 -7.95 13.88
CA LEU A 272 -14.56 -7.49 14.42
C LEU A 272 -13.85 -8.57 15.22
N GLU A 273 -14.58 -9.29 16.09
CA GLU A 273 -14.01 -10.36 16.91
C GLU A 273 -13.35 -11.43 16.04
N LYS A 274 -14.09 -11.97 15.07
CA LYS A 274 -13.60 -13.00 14.17
C LYS A 274 -12.35 -12.56 13.43
N VAL A 275 -12.40 -11.41 12.78
CA VAL A 275 -11.29 -10.87 11.97
C VAL A 275 -10.04 -10.63 12.82
N CYS A 276 -10.20 -10.08 14.02
CA CYS A 276 -9.06 -9.83 14.90
C CYS A 276 -8.49 -11.11 15.52
N LEU A 277 -9.32 -12.11 15.84
CA LEU A 277 -8.84 -13.42 16.30
C LEU A 277 -8.04 -14.13 15.21
N GLU A 278 -8.47 -14.09 13.96
CA GLU A 278 -7.72 -14.63 12.83
C GLU A 278 -6.35 -13.96 12.67
N ILE A 279 -6.24 -12.64 12.87
CA ILE A 279 -4.94 -11.95 12.85
C ILE A 279 -4.03 -12.49 13.94
N ILE A 280 -4.54 -12.63 15.17
CA ILE A 280 -3.75 -13.14 16.31
C ILE A 280 -3.30 -14.59 16.04
N GLU A 281 -4.19 -15.47 15.56
CA GLU A 281 -3.89 -16.85 15.23
C GLU A 281 -2.79 -16.96 14.16
N ARG A 282 -2.85 -16.14 13.12
CA ARG A 282 -1.83 -16.11 12.07
C ARG A 282 -0.47 -15.61 12.55
N ILE A 283 -0.45 -14.67 13.51
CA ILE A 283 0.79 -14.25 14.17
C ILE A 283 1.34 -15.40 15.02
N ASP A 284 0.49 -16.01 15.86
CA ASP A 284 0.89 -17.08 16.77
C ASP A 284 1.38 -18.33 16.01
N SER A 285 0.88 -18.56 14.77
CA SER A 285 1.37 -19.63 13.88
C SER A 285 2.61 -19.26 13.05
N GLY A 286 3.11 -18.04 13.16
CA GLY A 286 4.29 -17.58 12.41
C GLY A 286 4.04 -17.41 10.90
N GLN A 287 2.80 -17.12 10.48
CA GLN A 287 2.49 -16.90 9.07
C GLN A 287 3.22 -15.67 8.51
N THR A 288 3.84 -15.83 7.35
CA THR A 288 4.63 -14.77 6.68
C THR A 288 3.90 -13.43 6.62
N GLY A 289 4.55 -12.38 7.10
CA GLY A 289 4.07 -11.00 7.10
C GLY A 289 3.08 -10.66 8.22
N TYR A 290 2.59 -11.66 8.98
CA TYR A 290 1.80 -11.42 10.18
C TYR A 290 2.72 -11.18 11.37
N GLU A 291 2.83 -9.94 11.79
CA GLU A 291 3.83 -9.43 12.72
C GLU A 291 3.20 -8.57 13.82
N ALA A 292 3.99 -8.19 14.80
CA ALA A 292 3.61 -7.39 15.95
C ALA A 292 2.84 -6.11 15.59
N ASN A 293 3.14 -5.49 14.44
CA ASN A 293 2.40 -4.32 13.99
C ASN A 293 0.90 -4.64 13.75
N SER A 294 0.56 -5.78 13.14
CA SER A 294 -0.83 -6.23 12.98
C SER A 294 -1.44 -6.68 14.32
N GLY A 295 -0.65 -7.35 15.15
CA GLY A 295 -1.05 -7.82 16.49
C GLY A 295 -1.48 -6.69 17.42
N ARG A 296 -0.74 -5.58 17.40
CA ARG A 296 -1.06 -4.39 18.20
C ARG A 296 -2.45 -3.82 17.88
N TYR A 297 -2.85 -3.78 16.61
CA TYR A 297 -4.20 -3.37 16.20
C TYR A 297 -5.25 -4.37 16.66
N ALA A 298 -5.05 -5.65 16.36
CA ALA A 298 -6.01 -6.70 16.69
C ALA A 298 -6.19 -6.84 18.19
N GLY A 299 -5.12 -6.82 18.98
CA GLY A 299 -5.16 -6.86 20.44
C GLY A 299 -5.94 -5.70 21.03
N PHE A 300 -5.69 -4.46 20.58
CA PHE A 300 -6.47 -3.30 21.03
C PHE A 300 -7.95 -3.41 20.68
N PHE A 301 -8.30 -3.80 19.46
CA PHE A 301 -9.70 -3.92 19.04
C PHE A 301 -10.43 -5.03 19.79
N LEU A 302 -9.80 -6.17 20.04
CA LEU A 302 -10.36 -7.24 20.86
C LEU A 302 -10.54 -6.80 22.31
N GLY A 303 -9.55 -6.08 22.88
CA GLY A 303 -9.67 -5.49 24.21
C GLY A 303 -10.91 -4.62 24.33
N GLN A 304 -11.13 -3.70 23.38
CA GLN A 304 -12.33 -2.84 23.32
C GLN A 304 -13.62 -3.64 23.13
N TYR A 305 -13.58 -4.66 22.29
CA TYR A 305 -14.73 -5.53 22.04
C TYR A 305 -15.17 -6.26 23.33
N TYR A 306 -14.25 -6.92 24.03
CA TYR A 306 -14.55 -7.66 25.25
C TYR A 306 -14.88 -6.73 26.43
N GLU A 307 -14.24 -5.58 26.56
CA GLU A 307 -14.57 -4.55 27.56
C GLU A 307 -16.02 -4.08 27.40
N SER A 308 -16.47 -3.81 26.16
CA SER A 308 -17.84 -3.40 25.88
C SER A 308 -18.90 -4.44 26.28
N ARG A 309 -18.48 -5.70 26.40
CA ARG A 309 -19.30 -6.85 26.85
C ARG A 309 -19.09 -7.19 28.33
N ARG A 310 -18.30 -6.40 29.05
CA ARG A 310 -17.92 -6.63 30.45
C ARG A 310 -17.18 -7.95 30.69
N MET A 311 -16.55 -8.49 29.65
CA MET A 311 -15.71 -9.70 29.74
C MET A 311 -14.27 -9.29 30.13
N TRP A 312 -14.11 -8.87 31.40
CA TRP A 312 -12.92 -8.16 31.86
C TRP A 312 -11.62 -8.98 31.72
N ASN A 313 -11.66 -10.28 31.97
CA ASN A 313 -10.48 -11.15 31.83
C ASN A 313 -10.00 -11.21 30.37
N ASN A 314 -10.95 -11.32 29.42
CA ASN A 314 -10.60 -11.33 28.00
C ASN A 314 -10.10 -9.94 27.56
N ALA A 315 -10.76 -8.88 28.01
CA ALA A 315 -10.32 -7.51 27.70
C ALA A 315 -8.89 -7.27 28.17
N LYS A 316 -8.57 -7.65 29.41
CA LYS A 316 -7.23 -7.54 30.01
C LYS A 316 -6.20 -8.32 29.18
N LYS A 317 -6.47 -9.60 28.88
CA LYS A 317 -5.62 -10.45 28.05
C LYS A 317 -5.24 -9.79 26.72
N TYR A 318 -6.21 -9.24 26.00
CA TYR A 318 -5.93 -8.68 24.68
C TYR A 318 -5.32 -7.28 24.71
N TYR A 319 -5.61 -6.46 25.75
CA TYR A 319 -4.86 -5.23 25.95
C TYR A 319 -3.39 -5.50 26.32
N GLU A 320 -3.12 -6.53 27.14
CA GLU A 320 -1.76 -6.98 27.45
C GLU A 320 -1.03 -7.42 26.18
N ARG A 321 -1.65 -8.26 25.33
CA ARG A 321 -1.10 -8.64 24.02
C ARG A 321 -0.83 -7.43 23.14
N SER A 322 -1.73 -6.43 23.11
CA SER A 322 -1.50 -5.19 22.35
C SER A 322 -0.29 -4.40 22.86
N VAL A 323 -0.06 -4.41 24.17
CA VAL A 323 1.13 -3.78 24.80
C VAL A 323 2.38 -4.56 24.45
N GLU A 324 2.38 -5.89 24.58
CA GLU A 324 3.51 -6.77 24.23
C GLU A 324 3.95 -6.55 22.77
N PHE A 325 3.03 -6.61 21.82
CA PHE A 325 3.31 -6.31 20.41
C PHE A 325 3.84 -4.88 20.20
N GLY A 326 3.34 -3.92 20.97
CA GLY A 326 3.83 -2.54 20.89
C GLY A 326 5.26 -2.38 21.45
N GLU A 327 5.62 -3.18 22.45
CA GLU A 327 6.99 -3.25 23.02
C GLU A 327 7.96 -3.90 22.05
N GLU A 328 7.56 -4.99 21.39
CA GLU A 328 8.38 -5.73 20.42
C GLU A 328 8.88 -4.82 19.28
N ILE A 329 8.03 -3.91 18.79
CA ILE A 329 8.38 -3.00 17.70
C ILE A 329 8.67 -1.56 18.17
N GLU A 330 8.92 -1.36 19.46
CA GLU A 330 9.19 -0.06 20.07
C GLU A 330 8.15 1.04 19.76
N ALA A 331 6.89 0.65 19.53
CA ALA A 331 5.81 1.55 19.14
C ALA A 331 5.19 2.33 20.31
N PHE A 332 6.02 2.77 21.25
CA PHE A 332 5.64 3.33 22.56
C PHE A 332 4.80 4.61 22.47
N GLU A 333 5.00 5.43 21.44
CA GLU A 333 4.24 6.68 21.26
C GLU A 333 2.91 6.50 20.51
N THR A 334 2.57 5.29 20.07
CA THR A 334 1.38 5.06 19.23
C THR A 334 0.09 5.04 20.05
N GLY A 335 -1.05 5.37 19.39
CA GLY A 335 -2.34 5.45 20.07
C GLY A 335 -2.77 4.12 20.69
N TYR A 336 -2.70 3.03 19.94
CA TYR A 336 -3.15 1.71 20.43
C TYR A 336 -2.34 1.22 21.63
N PHE A 337 -1.01 1.42 21.63
CA PHE A 337 -0.18 1.12 22.78
C PHE A 337 -0.57 1.93 24.03
N LEU A 338 -0.68 3.25 23.87
CA LEU A 338 -0.97 4.14 25.00
C LEU A 338 -2.38 3.97 25.54
N TYR A 339 -3.38 3.75 24.68
CA TYR A 339 -4.76 3.49 25.13
C TYR A 339 -4.91 2.09 25.72
N SER A 340 -4.20 1.06 25.24
CA SER A 340 -4.17 -0.25 25.90
C SER A 340 -3.66 -0.13 27.35
N LEU A 341 -2.57 0.60 27.58
CA LEU A 341 -2.09 0.89 28.92
C LEU A 341 -3.13 1.64 29.78
N LEU A 342 -3.89 2.58 29.20
CA LEU A 342 -4.92 3.32 29.91
C LEU A 342 -6.08 2.42 30.35
N HIS A 343 -6.56 1.54 29.46
CA HIS A 343 -7.60 0.58 29.77
C HIS A 343 -7.15 -0.44 30.82
N LEU A 344 -5.93 -0.97 30.70
CA LEU A 344 -5.32 -1.84 31.72
C LEU A 344 -5.24 -1.16 33.10
N ALA A 345 -4.88 0.11 33.13
CA ALA A 345 -4.85 0.88 34.38
C ALA A 345 -6.23 1.01 35.01
N ARG A 346 -7.27 1.21 34.22
CA ARG A 346 -8.67 1.30 34.68
C ARG A 346 -9.21 -0.04 35.17
N ILE A 347 -8.87 -1.13 34.48
CA ILE A 347 -9.19 -2.50 34.93
C ILE A 347 -8.51 -2.77 36.27
N ALA A 348 -7.20 -2.53 36.40
CA ALA A 348 -6.45 -2.72 37.64
C ALA A 348 -6.99 -1.82 38.80
N GLU A 349 -7.45 -0.60 38.49
CA GLU A 349 -8.13 0.25 39.49
C GLU A 349 -9.43 -0.40 39.99
N SER A 350 -10.22 -1.00 39.08
CA SER A 350 -11.48 -1.68 39.46
C SER A 350 -11.21 -2.93 40.32
N GLU A 351 -10.11 -3.61 40.08
CA GLU A 351 -9.59 -4.75 40.85
C GLU A 351 -8.93 -4.33 42.18
N LYS A 352 -8.88 -3.03 42.49
CA LYS A 352 -8.15 -2.43 43.62
C LYS A 352 -6.62 -2.67 43.58
N ALA A 353 -6.08 -3.11 42.44
CA ALA A 353 -4.65 -3.28 42.22
C ALA A 353 -3.96 -1.92 41.91
N TYR A 354 -4.02 -1.02 42.87
CA TYR A 354 -3.61 0.38 42.68
C TYR A 354 -2.13 0.56 42.30
N HIS A 355 -1.26 -0.34 42.75
CA HIS A 355 0.17 -0.31 42.41
C HIS A 355 0.33 -0.51 40.88
N THR A 356 -0.23 -1.58 40.34
CA THR A 356 -0.24 -1.92 38.92
C THR A 356 -0.88 -0.84 38.08
N ALA A 357 -2.03 -0.31 38.52
CA ALA A 357 -2.69 0.81 37.84
C ALA A 357 -1.76 2.05 37.73
N ASN A 358 -1.04 2.38 38.81
CA ASN A 358 -0.08 3.49 38.79
C ASN A 358 1.09 3.25 37.85
N GLU A 359 1.58 2.01 37.73
CA GLU A 359 2.67 1.64 36.80
C GLU A 359 2.26 1.88 35.34
N TYR A 360 1.10 1.38 34.92
CA TYR A 360 0.57 1.63 33.57
C TYR A 360 0.43 3.14 33.29
N LEU A 361 -0.12 3.91 34.20
CA LEU A 361 -0.30 5.35 34.02
C LEU A 361 1.04 6.12 34.01
N ARG A 362 2.05 5.67 34.73
CA ARG A 362 3.40 6.25 34.65
C ARG A 362 4.04 5.97 33.30
N ARG A 363 3.85 4.77 32.74
CA ARG A 363 4.32 4.41 31.39
C ARG A 363 3.69 5.32 30.33
N ILE A 364 2.39 5.61 30.41
CA ILE A 364 1.74 6.57 29.51
C ILE A 364 2.40 7.94 29.61
N LYS A 365 2.67 8.43 30.83
CA LYS A 365 3.30 9.73 31.02
C LYS A 365 4.75 9.79 30.52
N LYS A 366 5.45 8.66 30.51
CA LYS A 366 6.81 8.54 29.99
C LYS A 366 6.81 8.70 28.46
N TYR A 367 5.89 8.06 27.76
CA TYR A 367 5.91 7.94 26.30
C TYR A 367 4.98 8.92 25.59
N ALA A 368 3.86 9.33 26.20
CA ALA A 368 2.92 10.24 25.55
C ALA A 368 3.37 11.69 25.63
N ARG A 369 3.27 12.41 24.52
CA ARG A 369 3.46 13.87 24.49
C ARG A 369 2.39 14.56 25.35
N ARG A 370 2.79 15.59 26.13
CA ARG A 370 1.91 16.29 27.11
C ARG A 370 0.62 16.86 26.52
N LYS A 371 0.60 17.19 25.22
CA LYS A 371 -0.59 17.73 24.51
C LYS A 371 -1.63 16.67 24.18
N ARG A 372 -1.27 15.38 24.15
CA ARG A 372 -2.20 14.29 23.75
C ARG A 372 -3.28 14.07 24.81
N PRO A 373 -4.54 13.75 24.38
CA PRO A 373 -5.63 13.43 25.30
C PRO A 373 -5.28 12.35 26.31
N VAL A 374 -4.69 11.22 25.85
CA VAL A 374 -4.30 10.09 26.71
C VAL A 374 -3.34 10.48 27.85
N TYR A 375 -2.44 11.46 27.64
CA TYR A 375 -1.60 11.99 28.71
C TYR A 375 -2.40 12.72 29.78
N LYS A 376 -3.38 13.53 29.35
CA LYS A 376 -4.23 14.29 30.26
C LYS A 376 -5.12 13.35 31.07
N GLU A 377 -5.68 12.31 30.43
CA GLU A 377 -6.45 11.27 31.09
C GLU A 377 -5.62 10.51 32.14
N ALA A 378 -4.42 10.03 31.75
CA ALA A 378 -3.53 9.36 32.67
C ALA A 378 -3.12 10.23 33.87
N LYS A 379 -2.92 11.55 33.68
CA LYS A 379 -2.64 12.49 34.77
C LYS A 379 -3.83 12.61 35.74
N THR A 380 -5.04 12.63 35.21
CA THR A 380 -6.28 12.69 36.01
C THR A 380 -6.49 11.40 36.80
N ASP A 381 -6.35 10.25 36.14
CA ASP A 381 -6.52 8.94 36.76
C ASP A 381 -5.46 8.68 37.86
N LEU A 382 -4.20 9.11 37.65
CA LEU A 382 -3.16 9.05 38.69
C LEU A 382 -3.53 9.84 39.97
N LYS A 383 -4.12 11.03 39.81
CA LYS A 383 -4.57 11.82 40.96
C LYS A 383 -5.70 11.13 41.69
N ARG A 384 -6.66 10.58 40.96
CA ARG A 384 -7.82 9.84 41.49
C ARG A 384 -7.38 8.60 42.28
N ILE A 385 -6.51 7.77 41.70
CA ILE A 385 -6.00 6.53 42.32
C ILE A 385 -5.20 6.84 43.61
N ARG A 386 -4.32 7.85 43.58
CA ARG A 386 -3.57 8.26 44.79
C ARG A 386 -4.49 8.70 45.94
N LYS A 387 -5.61 9.36 45.63
CA LYS A 387 -6.61 9.73 46.65
C LYS A 387 -7.24 8.48 47.25
N LYS A 388 -7.67 7.52 46.40
CA LYS A 388 -8.26 6.24 46.85
C LYS A 388 -7.29 5.42 47.69
N GLN A 389 -5.99 5.36 47.31
CA GLN A 389 -4.95 4.67 48.11
C GLN A 389 -4.76 5.26 49.50
N LYS A 390 -4.85 6.60 49.65
CA LYS A 390 -4.75 7.25 50.95
C LYS A 390 -5.98 7.02 51.81
N SER A 391 -7.16 6.86 51.21
CA SER A 391 -8.41 6.61 51.92
C SER A 391 -8.61 5.12 52.27
N ALA A 392 -7.81 4.22 51.73
CA ALA A 392 -7.84 2.78 51.98
C ALA A 392 -6.77 2.30 52.96
N LYS A 393 -5.84 3.21 53.38
CA LYS A 393 -4.91 3.06 54.49
C LYS A 393 -5.50 3.67 55.77
#